data_925f95a0cfbdeef381a790e3a09772bf
#
_entry.id   925f95a0cfbdeef381a790e3a09772bf
#
_cell.length_a   1.000
_cell.length_b   1.000
_cell.length_c   1.000
_cell.angle_alpha   90.00
_cell.angle_beta   90.00
_cell.angle_gamma   90.00
#
_symmetry.space_group_name_H-M   'P 1'
#
loop_
_entity.id
_entity.type
_entity.pdbx_description
1 polymer ?
#
loop_
_entity_poly.entity_id
_entity_poly.type
_entity_poly.pdbx_seq_one_letter_code
_entity_poly.pdbx_strand_id
1 'polypeptide(L)'
;MASGIRAEDEAAFEAFLALSREIGGDILKTQGAGGNTSFKRDGVMWVKASGTWLAHAGEQDIMVPVEVAPLVAALRARDPSAEKATDFVVTALNASGLRPSIETSFHAVLPQTVVAHYHCVNAIALSVLAGREQILAERMAALPDLAWATVPYRRPGTPLAYEIDRVAANRPDVLILYNHGIIVAGETVEEVRTRIACVTAALSVDERATVSGNAAHLQTLIEGAPFHVAEDAGSHKTALHPANIAVATGGSLYPDHVIFLGTEIGVLGAGESVTAYAQTRGARGLDMPKMLLV
;
A
#
# COMPACT_ATOMS: atom_id res chain seq x y z
N MET A 1 18.89 -8.43 -14.75
CA MET A 1 18.74 -9.66 -13.91
C MET A 1 19.19 -9.30 -12.51
N ALA A 2 18.42 -9.64 -11.47
CA ALA A 2 18.85 -9.43 -10.10
C ALA A 2 20.11 -10.30 -9.86
N SER A 3 21.17 -9.69 -9.37
CA SER A 3 22.42 -10.39 -9.11
C SER A 3 22.18 -11.39 -7.96
N GLY A 4 22.61 -12.64 -8.13
CA GLY A 4 22.58 -13.68 -7.11
C GLY A 4 21.38 -14.64 -7.13
N ILE A 5 20.46 -14.55 -8.06
CA ILE A 5 19.47 -15.59 -8.32
C ILE A 5 20.17 -16.74 -9.08
N ARG A 6 19.96 -17.98 -8.62
CA ARG A 6 20.52 -19.15 -9.28
C ARG A 6 19.78 -19.44 -10.58
N ALA A 7 20.46 -20.01 -11.56
CA ALA A 7 19.88 -20.34 -12.87
C ALA A 7 18.59 -21.18 -12.78
N GLU A 8 18.52 -22.10 -11.81
CA GLU A 8 17.33 -22.93 -11.57
C GLU A 8 16.12 -22.17 -11.03
N ASP A 9 16.33 -20.98 -10.44
CA ASP A 9 15.29 -20.12 -9.86
C ASP A 9 14.93 -18.92 -10.75
N GLU A 10 15.65 -18.70 -11.86
CA GLU A 10 15.46 -17.54 -12.75
C GLU A 10 14.02 -17.43 -13.25
N ALA A 11 13.41 -18.54 -13.71
CA ALA A 11 12.03 -18.52 -14.21
C ALA A 11 11.02 -18.16 -13.12
N ALA A 12 11.21 -18.63 -11.88
CA ALA A 12 10.36 -18.29 -10.76
C ALA A 12 10.53 -16.82 -10.34
N PHE A 13 11.75 -16.31 -10.39
CA PHE A 13 12.04 -14.92 -10.07
C PHE A 13 11.49 -13.95 -11.15
N GLU A 14 11.60 -14.28 -12.43
CA GLU A 14 10.97 -13.52 -13.51
C GLU A 14 9.43 -13.50 -13.38
N ALA A 15 8.81 -14.64 -13.05
CA ALA A 15 7.39 -14.70 -12.75
C ALA A 15 7.01 -13.82 -11.54
N PHE A 16 7.86 -13.76 -10.51
CA PHE A 16 7.69 -12.88 -9.35
C PHE A 16 7.79 -11.39 -9.74
N LEU A 17 8.73 -11.01 -10.60
CA LEU A 17 8.82 -9.64 -11.11
C LEU A 17 7.59 -9.26 -11.94
N ALA A 18 7.09 -10.18 -12.76
CA ALA A 18 5.85 -10.00 -13.51
C ALA A 18 4.64 -9.79 -12.59
N LEU A 19 4.48 -10.61 -11.54
CA LEU A 19 3.43 -10.43 -10.54
C LEU A 19 3.56 -9.09 -9.83
N SER A 20 4.77 -8.67 -9.48
CA SER A 20 5.03 -7.38 -8.84
C SER A 20 4.59 -6.22 -9.72
N ARG A 21 4.89 -6.29 -11.01
CA ARG A 21 4.47 -5.31 -12.03
C ARG A 21 2.94 -5.29 -12.20
N GLU A 22 2.29 -6.46 -12.24
CA GLU A 22 0.82 -6.57 -12.31
C GLU A 22 0.15 -5.87 -11.11
N ILE A 23 0.66 -6.10 -9.89
CA ILE A 23 0.16 -5.45 -8.67
C ILE A 23 0.41 -3.95 -8.73
N GLY A 24 1.61 -3.54 -9.17
CA GLY A 24 2.01 -2.13 -9.24
C GLY A 24 1.32 -1.33 -10.33
N GLY A 25 0.84 -2.00 -11.39
CA GLY A 25 0.09 -1.38 -12.50
C GLY A 25 -1.40 -1.19 -12.22
N ASP A 26 -1.93 -1.78 -11.16
CA ASP A 26 -3.34 -1.65 -10.77
C ASP A 26 -3.50 -0.60 -9.66
N ILE A 27 -4.07 0.55 -10.01
CA ILE A 27 -4.27 1.68 -9.08
C ILE A 27 -5.17 1.31 -7.88
N LEU A 28 -6.03 0.30 -7.99
CA LEU A 28 -6.85 -0.19 -6.88
C LEU A 28 -6.07 -1.10 -5.92
N LYS A 29 -4.86 -1.50 -6.31
CA LYS A 29 -3.95 -2.30 -5.49
C LYS A 29 -2.76 -1.50 -4.98
N THR A 30 -2.20 -0.60 -5.81
CA THR A 30 -0.97 0.11 -5.47
C THR A 30 -1.04 1.55 -5.95
N GLN A 31 -0.73 2.49 -5.08
CA GLN A 31 -0.69 3.91 -5.39
C GLN A 31 0.74 4.43 -5.24
N GLY A 32 1.30 4.98 -6.31
CA GLY A 32 2.65 5.53 -6.33
C GLY A 32 3.72 4.52 -5.87
N ALA A 33 4.52 4.89 -4.89
CA ALA A 33 5.57 4.03 -4.32
C ALA A 33 5.06 3.09 -3.20
N GLY A 34 3.74 3.03 -2.96
CA GLY A 34 3.12 2.16 -1.97
C GLY A 34 3.29 0.68 -2.27
N GLY A 35 3.02 -0.16 -1.27
CA GLY A 35 3.14 -1.60 -1.36
C GLY A 35 4.57 -2.10 -1.64
N ASN A 36 4.78 -3.37 -1.45
CA ASN A 36 6.05 -4.05 -1.72
C ASN A 36 5.84 -5.56 -1.84
N THR A 37 6.73 -6.19 -2.57
CA THR A 37 6.75 -7.64 -2.74
C THR A 37 8.11 -8.20 -2.36
N SER A 38 8.17 -9.47 -2.00
CA SER A 38 9.42 -10.17 -1.74
C SER A 38 9.41 -11.61 -2.23
N PHE A 39 10.60 -12.09 -2.58
CA PHE A 39 10.90 -13.47 -2.96
C PHE A 39 12.05 -13.99 -2.11
N LYS A 40 11.88 -15.15 -1.48
CA LYS A 40 12.89 -15.76 -0.61
C LYS A 40 13.49 -17.01 -1.24
N ARG A 41 14.82 -17.10 -1.18
CA ARG A 41 15.55 -18.31 -1.58
C ARG A 41 16.87 -18.38 -0.83
N ASP A 42 17.24 -19.56 -0.33
CA ASP A 42 18.53 -19.84 0.32
C ASP A 42 18.95 -18.86 1.42
N GLY A 43 17.98 -18.43 2.24
CA GLY A 43 18.22 -17.49 3.34
C GLY A 43 18.31 -16.03 2.93
N VAL A 44 18.24 -15.71 1.64
CA VAL A 44 18.18 -14.35 1.10
C VAL A 44 16.75 -14.04 0.67
N MET A 45 16.32 -12.82 0.92
CA MET A 45 15.05 -12.25 0.50
C MET A 45 15.29 -11.04 -0.41
N TRP A 46 14.82 -11.11 -1.65
CA TRP A 46 14.75 -9.95 -2.54
C TRP A 46 13.44 -9.21 -2.28
N VAL A 47 13.53 -7.98 -1.78
CA VAL A 47 12.38 -7.16 -1.41
C VAL A 47 12.44 -5.81 -2.12
N LYS A 48 11.28 -5.27 -2.48
CA LYS A 48 11.19 -3.97 -3.18
C LYS A 48 11.91 -2.86 -2.39
N ALA A 49 12.68 -2.06 -3.11
CA ALA A 49 13.37 -0.88 -2.58
C ALA A 49 12.38 0.22 -2.14
N SER A 50 12.78 0.97 -1.12
CA SER A 50 12.06 2.14 -0.64
C SER A 50 11.98 3.22 -1.73
N GLY A 51 10.81 3.81 -1.92
CA GLY A 51 10.59 4.91 -2.87
C GLY A 51 10.50 4.51 -4.34
N THR A 52 10.66 3.22 -4.68
CA THR A 52 10.45 2.73 -6.05
C THR A 52 9.01 2.29 -6.27
N TRP A 53 8.59 2.21 -7.53
CA TRP A 53 7.25 1.77 -7.90
C TRP A 53 7.27 0.30 -8.32
N LEU A 54 6.37 -0.51 -7.79
CA LEU A 54 6.22 -1.92 -8.18
C LEU A 54 5.95 -2.09 -9.68
N ALA A 55 5.28 -1.12 -10.30
CA ALA A 55 5.01 -1.12 -11.74
C ALA A 55 6.28 -1.22 -12.60
N HIS A 56 7.42 -0.82 -12.07
CA HIS A 56 8.71 -0.88 -12.76
C HIS A 56 9.51 -2.18 -12.50
N ALA A 57 8.94 -3.13 -11.77
CA ALA A 57 9.60 -4.41 -11.52
C ALA A 57 9.89 -5.16 -12.84
N GLY A 58 11.12 -5.64 -13.00
CA GLY A 58 11.61 -6.27 -14.21
C GLY A 58 12.12 -5.32 -15.28
N GLU A 59 11.71 -4.05 -15.28
CA GLU A 59 12.29 -3.00 -16.14
C GLU A 59 13.45 -2.29 -15.44
N GLN A 60 13.33 -2.15 -14.12
CA GLN A 60 14.36 -1.58 -13.26
C GLN A 60 14.76 -2.59 -12.19
N ASP A 61 16.01 -2.56 -11.75
CA ASP A 61 16.52 -3.39 -10.67
C ASP A 61 16.12 -2.74 -9.32
N ILE A 62 14.89 -3.02 -8.89
CA ILE A 62 14.29 -2.47 -7.67
C ILE A 62 14.23 -3.46 -6.51
N MET A 63 14.74 -4.69 -6.68
CA MET A 63 14.71 -5.71 -5.63
C MET A 63 16.03 -5.74 -4.87
N VAL A 64 15.97 -5.47 -3.57
CA VAL A 64 17.14 -5.42 -2.69
C VAL A 64 17.29 -6.76 -1.96
N PRO A 65 18.45 -7.43 -2.06
CA PRO A 65 18.71 -8.68 -1.35
C PRO A 65 19.03 -8.42 0.13
N VAL A 66 18.34 -9.14 1.03
CA VAL A 66 18.44 -8.99 2.49
C VAL A 66 18.57 -10.37 3.15
N GLU A 67 19.46 -10.52 4.13
CA GLU A 67 19.58 -11.73 4.93
C GLU A 67 18.37 -11.91 5.87
N VAL A 68 17.65 -13.02 5.72
CA VAL A 68 16.40 -13.27 6.47
C VAL A 68 16.68 -13.58 7.94
N ALA A 69 17.54 -14.56 8.21
CA ALA A 69 17.71 -15.08 9.57
C ALA A 69 18.28 -14.03 10.56
N PRO A 70 19.30 -13.23 10.22
CA PRO A 70 19.79 -12.17 11.10
C PRO A 70 18.75 -11.09 11.37
N LEU A 71 17.99 -10.66 10.33
CA LEU A 71 16.94 -9.66 10.48
C LEU A 71 15.82 -10.15 11.39
N VAL A 72 15.36 -11.40 11.23
CA VAL A 72 14.31 -12.00 12.09
C VAL A 72 14.82 -12.14 13.52
N ALA A 73 16.08 -12.55 13.71
CA ALA A 73 16.68 -12.65 15.05
C ALA A 73 16.73 -11.27 15.74
N ALA A 74 17.18 -10.23 15.03
CA ALA A 74 17.20 -8.86 15.56
C ALA A 74 15.80 -8.35 15.91
N LEU A 75 14.81 -8.59 15.04
CA LEU A 75 13.41 -8.21 15.31
C LEU A 75 12.89 -8.88 16.59
N ARG A 76 13.05 -10.19 16.73
CA ARG A 76 12.58 -10.96 17.88
C ARG A 76 13.31 -10.61 19.17
N ALA A 77 14.60 -10.24 19.08
CA ALA A 77 15.36 -9.72 20.19
C ALA A 77 15.00 -8.25 20.55
N ARG A 78 14.15 -7.60 19.76
CA ARG A 78 13.83 -6.15 19.86
C ARG A 78 15.08 -5.26 19.73
N ASP A 79 16.05 -5.72 18.96
CA ASP A 79 17.25 -4.95 18.63
C ASP A 79 16.88 -3.76 17.73
N PRO A 80 17.33 -2.53 18.07
CA PRO A 80 17.09 -1.35 17.23
C PRO A 80 17.57 -1.48 15.77
N SER A 81 18.55 -2.34 15.48
CA SER A 81 19.00 -2.61 14.11
C SER A 81 17.90 -3.15 13.20
N ALA A 82 16.90 -3.86 13.75
CA ALA A 82 15.76 -4.35 12.98
C ALA A 82 14.93 -3.24 12.31
N GLU A 83 14.98 -1.99 12.79
CA GLU A 83 14.35 -0.82 12.14
C GLU A 83 15.18 -0.36 10.93
N LYS A 84 16.45 -0.75 10.84
CA LYS A 84 17.37 -0.38 9.76
C LYS A 84 17.67 -1.61 8.89
N ALA A 85 16.70 -2.04 8.10
CA ALA A 85 16.88 -3.21 7.24
C ALA A 85 18.10 -3.11 6.30
N THR A 86 18.66 -1.92 6.11
CA THR A 86 19.94 -1.68 5.41
C THR A 86 21.11 -2.41 6.03
N ASP A 87 21.10 -2.65 7.34
CA ASP A 87 22.19 -3.33 8.05
C ASP A 87 22.27 -4.84 7.71
N PHE A 88 21.22 -5.38 7.10
CA PHE A 88 21.09 -6.77 6.70
C PHE A 88 21.16 -6.98 5.17
N VAL A 89 21.50 -5.95 4.40
CA VAL A 89 21.62 -6.04 2.93
C VAL A 89 22.81 -6.88 2.56
N VAL A 90 22.63 -7.86 1.66
CA VAL A 90 23.70 -8.63 1.04
C VAL A 90 24.39 -7.76 -0.01
N THR A 91 25.33 -6.93 0.42
CA THR A 91 25.98 -5.90 -0.41
C THR A 91 26.57 -6.45 -1.71
N ALA A 92 27.14 -7.67 -1.68
CA ALA A 92 27.71 -8.31 -2.86
C ALA A 92 26.68 -8.63 -3.96
N LEU A 93 25.38 -8.71 -3.60
CA LEU A 93 24.29 -9.00 -4.52
C LEU A 93 23.44 -7.73 -4.85
N ASN A 94 23.67 -6.61 -4.17
CA ASN A 94 22.90 -5.37 -4.34
C ASN A 94 23.58 -4.44 -5.35
N ALA A 95 23.50 -4.80 -6.63
CA ALA A 95 24.13 -4.01 -7.70
C ALA A 95 23.49 -2.63 -7.86
N SER A 96 22.21 -2.47 -7.56
CA SER A 96 21.49 -1.19 -7.65
C SER A 96 21.92 -0.18 -6.57
N GLY A 97 22.48 -0.63 -5.45
CA GLY A 97 22.80 0.23 -4.30
C GLY A 97 21.56 0.81 -3.60
N LEU A 98 20.36 0.36 -3.95
CA LEU A 98 19.12 0.84 -3.37
C LEU A 98 18.95 0.34 -1.93
N ARG A 99 18.10 1.03 -1.16
CA ARG A 99 17.73 0.66 0.21
C ARG A 99 16.44 -0.16 0.21
N PRO A 100 16.33 -1.21 1.03
CA PRO A 100 15.11 -1.99 1.15
C PRO A 100 13.95 -1.16 1.73
N SER A 101 12.73 -1.62 1.50
CA SER A 101 11.52 -1.03 2.10
C SER A 101 11.64 -0.94 3.62
N ILE A 102 11.02 0.06 4.23
CA ILE A 102 10.88 0.15 5.70
C ILE A 102 10.08 -1.02 6.28
N GLU A 103 9.38 -1.75 5.45
CA GLU A 103 8.52 -2.88 5.81
C GLU A 103 9.20 -4.26 5.61
N THR A 104 10.47 -4.26 5.28
CA THR A 104 11.28 -5.48 5.04
C THR A 104 11.18 -6.47 6.18
N SER A 105 11.10 -6.00 7.44
CA SER A 105 11.08 -6.87 8.62
C SER A 105 9.83 -7.77 8.67
N PHE A 106 8.65 -7.29 8.27
CA PHE A 106 7.48 -8.15 8.25
C PHE A 106 7.51 -9.17 7.08
N HIS A 107 8.11 -8.81 5.95
CA HIS A 107 8.34 -9.79 4.89
C HIS A 107 9.26 -10.93 5.36
N ALA A 108 10.27 -10.59 6.17
CA ALA A 108 11.22 -11.57 6.68
C ALA A 108 10.59 -12.58 7.66
N VAL A 109 9.66 -12.15 8.53
CA VAL A 109 9.02 -13.05 9.52
C VAL A 109 7.98 -13.99 8.93
N LEU A 110 7.38 -13.65 7.79
CA LEU A 110 6.47 -14.54 7.07
C LEU A 110 7.30 -15.67 6.41
N PRO A 111 6.98 -16.94 6.68
CA PRO A 111 7.84 -18.03 6.24
C PRO A 111 7.71 -18.38 4.75
N GLN A 112 6.64 -17.93 4.09
CA GLN A 112 6.38 -18.26 2.69
C GLN A 112 7.41 -17.64 1.75
N THR A 113 7.66 -18.31 0.62
CA THR A 113 8.63 -17.92 -0.41
C THR A 113 8.27 -16.59 -1.06
N VAL A 114 7.01 -16.41 -1.42
CA VAL A 114 6.49 -15.21 -2.08
C VAL A 114 5.55 -14.47 -1.15
N VAL A 115 5.80 -13.19 -0.93
CA VAL A 115 4.96 -12.31 -0.11
C VAL A 115 4.66 -11.04 -0.90
N ALA A 116 3.38 -10.75 -1.08
CA ALA A 116 2.90 -9.53 -1.73
C ALA A 116 2.12 -8.68 -0.71
N HIS A 117 2.62 -7.50 -0.41
CA HIS A 117 1.91 -6.48 0.35
C HIS A 117 1.49 -5.36 -0.59
N TYR A 118 0.22 -4.96 -0.52
CA TYR A 118 -0.30 -3.88 -1.34
C TYR A 118 -1.47 -3.16 -0.66
N HIS A 119 -1.67 -1.91 -1.06
CA HIS A 119 -2.66 -1.01 -0.45
C HIS A 119 -4.01 -1.14 -1.17
N CYS A 120 -4.59 -2.34 -1.13
CA CYS A 120 -5.88 -2.62 -1.77
C CYS A 120 -6.98 -1.69 -1.25
N VAL A 121 -7.52 -0.85 -2.14
CA VAL A 121 -8.54 0.15 -1.81
C VAL A 121 -9.76 -0.50 -1.14
N ASN A 122 -10.23 -1.63 -1.65
CA ASN A 122 -11.38 -2.34 -1.09
C ASN A 122 -11.10 -2.91 0.30
N ALA A 123 -9.92 -3.54 0.50
CA ALA A 123 -9.52 -4.05 1.81
C ALA A 123 -9.42 -2.91 2.85
N ILE A 124 -8.82 -1.78 2.46
CA ILE A 124 -8.75 -0.59 3.32
C ILE A 124 -10.15 -0.07 3.63
N ALA A 125 -11.01 0.11 2.61
CA ALA A 125 -12.37 0.62 2.78
C ALA A 125 -13.19 -0.23 3.77
N LEU A 126 -13.08 -1.56 3.69
CA LEU A 126 -13.75 -2.46 4.64
C LEU A 126 -13.11 -2.40 6.03
N SER A 127 -11.79 -2.28 6.11
CA SER A 127 -11.03 -2.31 7.37
C SER A 127 -11.18 -1.06 8.24
N VAL A 128 -11.66 0.06 7.68
CA VAL A 128 -11.91 1.31 8.43
C VAL A 128 -13.34 1.41 8.98
N LEU A 129 -14.24 0.49 8.63
CA LEU A 129 -15.64 0.52 9.04
C LEU A 129 -15.81 0.10 10.50
N ALA A 130 -16.84 0.65 11.15
CA ALA A 130 -17.37 0.07 12.37
C ALA A 130 -17.95 -1.33 12.03
N GLY A 131 -17.68 -2.33 12.88
CA GLY A 131 -18.12 -3.72 12.62
C GLY A 131 -17.28 -4.45 11.56
N ARG A 132 -16.12 -3.94 11.20
CA ARG A 132 -15.20 -4.52 10.22
C ARG A 132 -14.90 -6.01 10.44
N GLU A 133 -14.79 -6.44 11.69
CA GLU A 133 -14.51 -7.84 12.02
C GLU A 133 -15.58 -8.79 11.45
N GLN A 134 -16.85 -8.45 11.64
CA GLN A 134 -17.96 -9.23 11.12
C GLN A 134 -18.02 -9.14 9.59
N ILE A 135 -17.90 -7.94 9.04
CA ILE A 135 -17.93 -7.70 7.58
C ILE A 135 -16.84 -8.50 6.88
N LEU A 136 -15.62 -8.46 7.40
CA LEU A 136 -14.49 -9.19 6.81
C LEU A 136 -14.67 -10.70 6.96
N ALA A 137 -15.18 -11.18 8.11
CA ALA A 137 -15.48 -12.60 8.30
C ALA A 137 -16.52 -13.11 7.31
N GLU A 138 -17.60 -12.35 7.08
CA GLU A 138 -18.64 -12.68 6.10
C GLU A 138 -18.08 -12.73 4.68
N ARG A 139 -17.21 -11.78 4.29
CA ARG A 139 -16.58 -11.75 2.98
C ARG A 139 -15.60 -12.91 2.78
N MET A 140 -14.76 -13.17 3.77
CA MET A 140 -13.75 -14.23 3.71
C MET A 140 -14.35 -15.63 3.85
N ALA A 141 -15.56 -15.78 4.33
CA ALA A 141 -16.28 -17.06 4.37
C ALA A 141 -16.48 -17.67 2.97
N ALA A 142 -16.42 -16.87 1.89
CA ALA A 142 -16.41 -17.36 0.51
C ALA A 142 -15.10 -18.07 0.12
N LEU A 143 -14.06 -18.00 0.93
CA LEU A 143 -12.71 -18.53 0.68
C LEU A 143 -12.30 -19.49 1.83
N PRO A 144 -13.02 -20.59 2.06
CA PRO A 144 -12.84 -21.45 3.24
C PRO A 144 -11.46 -22.14 3.29
N ASP A 145 -10.82 -22.30 2.14
CA ASP A 145 -9.51 -22.97 2.03
C ASP A 145 -8.33 -22.02 2.29
N LEU A 146 -8.57 -20.72 2.46
CA LEU A 146 -7.52 -19.75 2.76
C LEU A 146 -7.41 -19.49 4.27
N ALA A 147 -6.23 -19.73 4.82
CA ALA A 147 -5.89 -19.31 6.17
C ALA A 147 -5.70 -17.78 6.20
N TRP A 148 -6.56 -17.06 6.93
CA TRP A 148 -6.46 -15.61 7.01
C TRP A 148 -6.54 -15.11 8.44
N ALA A 149 -6.00 -13.91 8.66
CA ALA A 149 -6.09 -13.20 9.93
C ALA A 149 -6.14 -11.69 9.71
N THR A 150 -6.53 -10.96 10.75
CA THR A 150 -6.46 -9.51 10.80
C THR A 150 -5.30 -9.05 11.67
N VAL A 151 -4.73 -7.92 11.34
CA VAL A 151 -3.64 -7.28 12.10
C VAL A 151 -4.08 -5.87 12.47
N PRO A 152 -4.05 -5.48 13.76
CA PRO A 152 -4.42 -4.13 14.17
C PRO A 152 -3.45 -3.10 13.58
N TYR A 153 -3.94 -1.87 13.36
CA TYR A 153 -3.10 -0.80 12.85
C TYR A 153 -1.88 -0.56 13.74
N ARG A 154 -0.74 -0.52 13.12
CA ARG A 154 0.52 -0.05 13.70
C ARG A 154 1.25 0.80 12.65
N ARG A 155 2.09 1.69 13.12
CA ARG A 155 3.02 2.42 12.25
C ARG A 155 3.82 1.41 11.40
N PRO A 156 3.95 1.64 10.07
CA PRO A 156 4.84 0.85 9.22
C PRO A 156 6.26 0.72 9.79
N GLY A 157 6.92 -0.40 9.52
CA GLY A 157 8.21 -0.76 10.08
C GLY A 157 8.09 -1.79 11.19
N THR A 158 9.02 -1.80 12.15
CA THR A 158 9.08 -2.82 13.21
C THR A 158 7.83 -2.92 14.09
N PRO A 159 7.09 -1.84 14.41
CA PRO A 159 5.85 -1.97 15.18
C PRO A 159 4.80 -2.85 14.49
N LEU A 160 4.66 -2.73 13.16
CA LEU A 160 3.79 -3.59 12.37
C LEU A 160 4.35 -5.00 12.27
N ALA A 161 5.66 -5.14 12.07
CA ALA A 161 6.33 -6.43 11.99
C ALA A 161 6.16 -7.28 13.27
N TYR A 162 6.12 -6.67 14.45
CA TYR A 162 5.85 -7.38 15.71
C TYR A 162 4.44 -7.98 15.76
N GLU A 163 3.43 -7.26 15.25
CA GLU A 163 2.07 -7.81 15.21
C GLU A 163 1.96 -8.95 14.19
N ILE A 164 2.63 -8.82 13.05
CA ILE A 164 2.66 -9.86 12.03
C ILE A 164 3.40 -11.09 12.51
N ASP A 165 4.55 -10.96 13.22
CA ASP A 165 5.32 -12.10 13.76
C ASP A 165 4.48 -12.95 14.74
N ARG A 166 3.53 -12.34 15.47
CA ARG A 166 2.62 -13.09 16.37
C ARG A 166 1.72 -14.06 15.64
N VAL A 167 1.34 -13.77 14.41
CA VAL A 167 0.45 -14.61 13.59
C VAL A 167 1.19 -15.42 12.54
N ALA A 168 2.44 -15.07 12.25
CA ALA A 168 3.26 -15.70 11.20
C ALA A 168 3.47 -17.20 11.41
N ALA A 169 3.53 -17.67 12.67
CA ALA A 169 3.66 -19.09 13.00
C ALA A 169 2.49 -19.94 12.49
N ASN A 170 1.31 -19.34 12.32
CA ASN A 170 0.12 -20.00 11.76
C ASN A 170 0.15 -20.05 10.23
N ARG A 171 1.21 -19.53 9.59
CA ARG A 171 1.40 -19.48 8.13
C ARG A 171 0.17 -18.94 7.37
N PRO A 172 -0.35 -17.76 7.72
CA PRO A 172 -1.53 -17.24 7.05
C PRO A 172 -1.25 -17.01 5.56
N ASP A 173 -2.22 -17.36 4.72
CA ASP A 173 -2.21 -17.05 3.29
C ASP A 173 -2.53 -15.60 3.03
N VAL A 174 -3.35 -15.01 3.91
CA VAL A 174 -3.84 -13.62 3.79
C VAL A 174 -3.81 -12.93 5.16
N LEU A 175 -3.25 -11.73 5.21
CA LEU A 175 -3.37 -10.84 6.36
C LEU A 175 -4.04 -9.53 5.93
N ILE A 176 -5.14 -9.16 6.58
CA ILE A 176 -5.80 -7.87 6.39
C ILE A 176 -5.28 -6.92 7.45
N LEU A 177 -4.51 -5.92 7.02
CA LEU A 177 -3.90 -4.92 7.88
C LEU A 177 -4.88 -3.76 8.05
N TYR A 178 -5.45 -3.59 9.24
CA TYR A 178 -6.42 -2.52 9.49
C TYR A 178 -5.82 -1.15 9.20
N ASN A 179 -6.57 -0.32 8.48
CA ASN A 179 -6.17 1.03 8.11
C ASN A 179 -4.84 1.10 7.34
N HIS A 180 -4.48 0.05 6.56
CA HIS A 180 -3.19 0.03 5.87
C HIS A 180 -3.26 -0.67 4.50
N GLY A 181 -3.66 -1.93 4.46
CA GLY A 181 -3.66 -2.73 3.24
C GLY A 181 -3.84 -4.21 3.50
N ILE A 182 -3.21 -5.02 2.65
CA ILE A 182 -3.31 -6.47 2.70
C ILE A 182 -1.95 -7.11 2.41
N ILE A 183 -1.72 -8.30 2.99
CA ILE A 183 -0.61 -9.18 2.61
C ILE A 183 -1.22 -10.47 2.07
N VAL A 184 -0.69 -10.95 0.95
CA VAL A 184 -0.98 -12.27 0.39
C VAL A 184 0.34 -13.02 0.23
N ALA A 185 0.42 -14.24 0.75
CA ALA A 185 1.64 -15.03 0.79
C ALA A 185 1.41 -16.45 0.23
N GLY A 186 2.46 -17.08 -0.26
CA GLY A 186 2.42 -18.44 -0.80
C GLY A 186 3.83 -19.00 -1.09
N GLU A 187 3.88 -20.27 -1.45
CA GLU A 187 5.16 -20.93 -1.79
C GLU A 187 5.53 -20.69 -3.26
N THR A 188 4.55 -20.44 -4.10
CA THR A 188 4.77 -20.16 -5.53
C THR A 188 4.11 -18.85 -5.94
N VAL A 189 4.60 -18.28 -7.03
CA VAL A 189 4.03 -17.05 -7.64
C VAL A 189 2.59 -17.29 -8.07
N GLU A 190 2.29 -18.48 -8.61
CA GLU A 190 0.95 -18.80 -9.10
C GLU A 190 -0.07 -18.94 -7.97
N GLU A 191 0.33 -19.54 -6.83
CA GLU A 191 -0.51 -19.54 -5.63
C GLU A 191 -0.85 -18.11 -5.19
N VAL A 192 0.15 -17.22 -5.11
CA VAL A 192 -0.06 -15.83 -4.70
C VAL A 192 -0.94 -15.09 -5.70
N ARG A 193 -0.71 -15.28 -7.02
CA ARG A 193 -1.56 -14.68 -8.06
C ARG A 193 -3.02 -15.11 -7.94
N THR A 194 -3.25 -16.41 -7.77
CA THR A 194 -4.60 -16.98 -7.60
C THR A 194 -5.26 -16.44 -6.32
N ARG A 195 -4.55 -16.43 -5.20
CA ARG A 195 -5.04 -15.89 -3.92
C ARG A 195 -5.40 -14.41 -4.04
N ILE A 196 -4.56 -13.61 -4.70
CA ILE A 196 -4.84 -12.18 -4.96
C ILE A 196 -6.14 -12.03 -5.73
N ALA A 197 -6.35 -12.80 -6.80
CA ALA A 197 -7.57 -12.73 -7.59
C ALA A 197 -8.81 -13.10 -6.76
N CYS A 198 -8.76 -14.19 -6.00
CA CYS A 198 -9.85 -14.63 -5.14
C CYS A 198 -10.19 -13.61 -4.05
N VAL A 199 -9.17 -13.09 -3.35
CA VAL A 199 -9.36 -12.12 -2.28
C VAL A 199 -9.84 -10.77 -2.81
N THR A 200 -9.33 -10.33 -3.97
CA THR A 200 -9.82 -9.11 -4.64
C THR A 200 -11.32 -9.22 -4.96
N ALA A 201 -11.77 -10.38 -5.46
CA ALA A 201 -13.17 -10.62 -5.75
C ALA A 201 -14.02 -10.65 -4.46
N ALA A 202 -13.58 -11.36 -3.42
CA ALA A 202 -14.30 -11.47 -2.15
C ALA A 202 -14.45 -10.14 -1.42
N LEU A 203 -13.42 -9.30 -1.45
CA LEU A 203 -13.41 -7.98 -0.80
C LEU A 203 -13.94 -6.85 -1.69
N SER A 204 -14.42 -7.15 -2.90
CA SER A 204 -14.94 -6.13 -3.81
C SER A 204 -16.08 -5.33 -3.19
N VAL A 205 -16.05 -4.02 -3.38
CA VAL A 205 -17.07 -3.06 -2.91
C VAL A 205 -17.53 -2.24 -4.10
N ASP A 206 -18.84 -2.14 -4.25
CA ASP A 206 -19.43 -1.27 -5.28
C ASP A 206 -19.21 0.19 -4.94
N GLU A 207 -18.84 0.96 -5.95
CA GLU A 207 -18.71 2.40 -5.80
C GLU A 207 -20.09 3.06 -5.59
N ARG A 208 -20.13 4.08 -4.73
CA ARG A 208 -21.34 4.87 -4.54
C ARG A 208 -21.64 5.66 -5.83
N ALA A 209 -22.88 5.62 -6.25
CA ALA A 209 -23.35 6.46 -7.34
C ALA A 209 -23.22 7.96 -6.99
N THR A 210 -22.73 8.75 -7.93
CA THR A 210 -22.57 10.19 -7.81
C THR A 210 -23.20 10.89 -9.01
N VAL A 211 -23.48 12.18 -8.87
CA VAL A 211 -23.83 13.03 -10.02
C VAL A 211 -22.61 13.23 -10.92
N SER A 212 -22.80 13.75 -12.13
CA SER A 212 -21.71 14.08 -13.03
C SER A 212 -21.01 15.37 -12.59
N GLY A 213 -19.67 15.36 -12.59
CA GLY A 213 -18.87 16.56 -12.35
C GLY A 213 -18.86 17.52 -13.56
N ASN A 214 -18.51 18.77 -13.32
CA ASN A 214 -18.36 19.79 -14.36
C ASN A 214 -16.89 20.27 -14.41
N ALA A 215 -16.05 19.56 -15.15
CA ALA A 215 -14.62 19.88 -15.28
C ALA A 215 -14.37 21.27 -15.90
N ALA A 216 -15.23 21.73 -16.81
CA ALA A 216 -15.10 23.07 -17.41
C ALA A 216 -15.33 24.17 -16.35
N HIS A 217 -16.29 23.98 -15.46
CA HIS A 217 -16.50 24.88 -14.32
C HIS A 217 -15.31 24.88 -13.36
N LEU A 218 -14.78 23.71 -13.03
CA LEU A 218 -13.58 23.59 -12.19
C LEU A 218 -12.41 24.35 -12.79
N GLN A 219 -12.19 24.23 -14.11
CA GLN A 219 -11.11 24.91 -14.80
C GLN A 219 -11.23 26.45 -14.67
N THR A 220 -12.45 26.98 -14.74
CA THR A 220 -12.70 28.42 -14.52
C THR A 220 -12.41 28.84 -13.08
N LEU A 221 -12.79 28.02 -12.09
CA LEU A 221 -12.60 28.34 -10.67
C LEU A 221 -11.14 28.37 -10.23
N ILE A 222 -10.29 27.58 -10.87
CA ILE A 222 -8.86 27.49 -10.52
C ILE A 222 -7.96 28.40 -11.35
N GLU A 223 -8.52 29.23 -12.24
CA GLU A 223 -7.72 30.15 -13.06
C GLU A 223 -6.88 31.08 -12.18
N GLY A 224 -5.55 31.02 -12.38
CA GLY A 224 -4.57 31.75 -11.58
C GLY A 224 -4.28 31.18 -10.19
N ALA A 225 -4.86 30.03 -9.82
CA ALA A 225 -4.59 29.33 -8.56
C ALA A 225 -3.53 28.22 -8.74
N PRO A 226 -2.86 27.80 -7.65
CA PRO A 226 -1.84 26.74 -7.69
C PRO A 226 -2.47 25.33 -7.67
N PHE A 227 -3.61 25.15 -8.32
CA PHE A 227 -4.30 23.86 -8.43
C PHE A 227 -4.45 23.45 -9.89
N HIS A 228 -4.60 22.16 -10.09
CA HIS A 228 -4.97 21.54 -11.36
C HIS A 228 -6.25 20.73 -11.17
N VAL A 229 -7.09 20.72 -12.19
CA VAL A 229 -8.25 19.82 -12.22
C VAL A 229 -7.72 18.39 -12.34
N ALA A 230 -8.22 17.47 -11.50
CA ALA A 230 -7.82 16.08 -11.58
C ALA A 230 -8.17 15.51 -12.96
N GLU A 231 -7.21 14.81 -13.58
CA GLU A 231 -7.41 14.18 -14.90
C GLU A 231 -8.28 12.93 -14.80
N ASP A 232 -8.17 12.20 -13.68
CA ASP A 232 -8.97 11.00 -13.42
C ASP A 232 -10.40 11.36 -13.01
N ALA A 233 -11.37 10.91 -13.80
CA ALA A 233 -12.80 11.15 -13.56
C ALA A 233 -13.28 10.53 -12.23
N GLY A 234 -12.65 9.44 -11.76
CA GLY A 234 -12.97 8.80 -10.48
C GLY A 234 -12.70 9.72 -9.28
N SER A 235 -11.63 10.51 -9.34
CA SER A 235 -11.23 11.44 -8.27
C SER A 235 -12.29 12.49 -7.99
N HIS A 236 -13.04 12.93 -9.01
CA HIS A 236 -14.11 13.91 -8.86
C HIS A 236 -15.27 13.41 -8.00
N LYS A 237 -15.51 12.09 -7.94
CA LYS A 237 -16.57 11.49 -7.13
C LYS A 237 -16.45 11.82 -5.64
N THR A 238 -15.26 12.18 -5.17
CA THR A 238 -15.02 12.60 -3.78
C THR A 238 -15.85 13.83 -3.42
N ALA A 239 -15.96 14.81 -4.31
CA ALA A 239 -16.73 16.05 -4.09
C ALA A 239 -18.22 15.93 -4.44
N LEU A 240 -18.62 14.89 -5.15
CA LEU A 240 -19.95 14.77 -5.76
C LEU A 240 -21.00 14.04 -4.90
N HIS A 241 -20.68 13.76 -3.64
CA HIS A 241 -21.63 13.16 -2.70
C HIS A 241 -21.28 13.57 -1.26
N PRO A 242 -22.28 14.03 -0.44
CA PRO A 242 -22.01 14.50 0.93
C PRO A 242 -21.30 13.49 1.82
N ALA A 243 -21.63 12.19 1.71
CA ALA A 243 -20.96 11.15 2.49
C ALA A 243 -19.48 10.96 2.06
N ASN A 244 -19.14 11.16 0.77
CA ASN A 244 -17.76 11.09 0.30
C ASN A 244 -16.94 12.27 0.85
N ILE A 245 -17.53 13.47 0.83
CA ILE A 245 -16.93 14.68 1.43
C ILE A 245 -16.69 14.45 2.92
N ALA A 246 -17.68 13.94 3.66
CA ALA A 246 -17.56 13.69 5.09
C ALA A 246 -16.44 12.68 5.42
N VAL A 247 -16.27 11.62 4.61
CA VAL A 247 -15.18 10.66 4.76
C VAL A 247 -13.83 11.32 4.45
N ALA A 248 -13.73 12.04 3.34
CA ALA A 248 -12.49 12.68 2.89
C ALA A 248 -11.98 13.72 3.89
N THR A 249 -12.89 14.47 4.51
CA THR A 249 -12.57 15.55 5.46
C THR A 249 -12.54 15.12 6.92
N GLY A 250 -12.91 13.87 7.20
CA GLY A 250 -12.96 13.31 8.56
C GLY A 250 -11.59 12.97 9.18
N GLY A 251 -10.52 13.20 8.44
CA GLY A 251 -9.14 12.88 8.83
C GLY A 251 -8.56 11.70 8.08
N SER A 252 -7.28 11.45 8.32
CA SER A 252 -6.53 10.42 7.60
C SER A 252 -6.93 9.01 8.06
N LEU A 253 -7.28 8.15 7.12
CA LEU A 253 -7.74 6.79 7.39
C LEU A 253 -6.63 5.72 7.24
N TYR A 254 -5.58 6.01 6.50
CA TYR A 254 -4.47 5.10 6.19
C TYR A 254 -3.21 5.88 5.78
N PRO A 255 -2.02 5.27 5.78
CA PRO A 255 -0.75 5.99 5.55
C PRO A 255 -0.69 6.78 4.26
N ASP A 256 -1.13 6.22 3.13
CA ASP A 256 -1.06 6.90 1.84
C ASP A 256 -1.91 8.16 1.78
N HIS A 257 -3.03 8.20 2.52
CA HIS A 257 -3.83 9.42 2.63
C HIS A 257 -2.96 10.59 3.11
N VAL A 258 -2.18 10.38 4.18
CA VAL A 258 -1.28 11.42 4.72
C VAL A 258 -0.11 11.70 3.76
N ILE A 259 0.49 10.65 3.21
CA ILE A 259 1.68 10.78 2.36
C ILE A 259 1.37 11.60 1.11
N PHE A 260 0.27 11.31 0.43
CA PHE A 260 -0.08 11.92 -0.84
C PHE A 260 -0.93 13.19 -0.68
N LEU A 261 -1.91 13.19 0.22
CA LEU A 261 -2.88 14.29 0.36
C LEU A 261 -2.60 15.22 1.55
N GLY A 262 -1.71 14.84 2.46
CA GLY A 262 -1.44 15.58 3.69
C GLY A 262 -2.41 15.26 4.81
N THR A 263 -2.40 16.08 5.85
CA THR A 263 -3.20 15.85 7.07
C THR A 263 -4.65 16.33 6.94
N GLU A 264 -4.96 17.10 5.88
CA GLU A 264 -6.30 17.63 5.64
C GLU A 264 -6.60 17.72 4.14
N ILE A 265 -7.88 17.62 3.84
CA ILE A 265 -8.46 17.91 2.53
C ILE A 265 -9.30 19.18 2.68
N GLY A 266 -9.05 20.16 1.81
CA GLY A 266 -9.79 21.40 1.83
C GLY A 266 -11.17 21.26 1.19
N VAL A 267 -12.11 22.12 1.61
CA VAL A 267 -13.43 22.24 0.96
C VAL A 267 -13.65 23.72 0.68
N LEU A 268 -13.95 24.04 -0.58
CA LEU A 268 -14.31 25.40 -0.99
C LEU A 268 -15.76 25.67 -0.62
N GLY A 269 -16.01 26.78 0.04
CA GLY A 269 -17.38 27.20 0.39
C GLY A 269 -18.21 27.58 -0.85
N ALA A 270 -19.52 27.43 -0.77
CA ALA A 270 -20.40 27.81 -1.87
C ALA A 270 -20.22 29.29 -2.20
N GLY A 271 -19.85 29.61 -3.44
CA GLY A 271 -19.58 30.98 -3.91
C GLY A 271 -18.24 31.59 -3.43
N GLU A 272 -17.43 30.82 -2.71
CA GLU A 272 -16.09 31.24 -2.32
C GLU A 272 -15.13 31.08 -3.51
N SER A 273 -14.24 32.05 -3.75
CA SER A 273 -13.16 31.90 -4.71
C SER A 273 -11.95 31.21 -4.06
N VAL A 274 -11.15 30.53 -4.88
CA VAL A 274 -9.89 29.89 -4.40
C VAL A 274 -8.94 30.95 -3.81
N THR A 275 -8.95 32.16 -4.35
CA THR A 275 -8.16 33.28 -3.81
C THR A 275 -8.61 33.68 -2.41
N ALA A 276 -9.93 33.83 -2.18
CA ALA A 276 -10.47 34.15 -0.87
C ALA A 276 -10.19 33.04 0.16
N TYR A 277 -10.34 31.80 -0.26
CA TYR A 277 -9.96 30.63 0.55
C TYR A 277 -8.48 30.68 0.96
N ALA A 278 -7.57 30.93 0.00
CA ALA A 278 -6.14 31.03 0.25
C ALA A 278 -5.80 32.18 1.22
N GLN A 279 -6.44 33.35 1.06
CA GLN A 279 -6.26 34.49 1.97
C GLN A 279 -6.72 34.16 3.40
N THR A 280 -7.87 33.51 3.54
CA THR A 280 -8.40 33.09 4.85
C THR A 280 -7.45 32.09 5.54
N ARG A 281 -6.91 31.14 4.81
CA ARG A 281 -5.91 30.18 5.35
C ARG A 281 -4.62 30.86 5.74
N GLY A 282 -4.08 31.73 4.86
CA GLY A 282 -2.85 32.47 5.14
C GLY A 282 -2.96 33.37 6.37
N ALA A 283 -4.11 34.02 6.57
CA ALA A 283 -4.38 34.83 7.77
C ALA A 283 -4.37 33.99 9.07
N ARG A 284 -4.60 32.67 8.96
CA ARG A 284 -4.53 31.71 10.08
C ARG A 284 -3.18 30.99 10.19
N GLY A 285 -2.21 31.33 9.33
CA GLY A 285 -0.90 30.68 9.28
C GLY A 285 -0.97 29.22 8.79
N LEU A 286 -1.96 28.86 7.98
CA LEU A 286 -2.16 27.52 7.44
C LEU A 286 -1.73 27.48 5.97
N ASP A 287 -1.00 26.43 5.59
CA ASP A 287 -0.66 26.15 4.20
C ASP A 287 -1.90 25.74 3.38
N MET A 288 -1.80 25.88 2.06
CA MET A 288 -2.84 25.36 1.16
C MET A 288 -2.86 23.82 1.23
N PRO A 289 -4.06 23.20 1.25
CA PRO A 289 -4.16 21.73 1.21
C PRO A 289 -3.70 21.22 -0.15
N LYS A 290 -3.20 19.99 -0.19
CA LYS A 290 -2.80 19.33 -1.45
C LYS A 290 -4.00 19.00 -2.34
N MET A 291 -5.17 18.82 -1.74
CA MET A 291 -6.45 18.56 -2.42
C MET A 291 -7.51 19.54 -1.92
N LEU A 292 -8.26 20.12 -2.86
CA LEU A 292 -9.37 21.03 -2.61
C LEU A 292 -10.62 20.46 -3.28
N LEU A 293 -11.66 20.17 -2.51
CA LEU A 293 -12.98 19.78 -2.99
C LEU A 293 -13.81 21.04 -3.28
N VAL A 294 -14.54 21.04 -4.38
CA VAL A 294 -15.35 22.15 -4.86
C VAL A 294 -16.77 21.70 -5.14
#